data_b0ef589187b7a4c6e8a8746fd7a75292
#
_entry.id   b0ef589187b7a4c6e8a8746fd7a75292
#
_cell.length_a   1.000
_cell.length_b   1.000
_cell.length_c   1.000
_cell.angle_alpha   90.00
_cell.angle_beta   90.00
_cell.angle_gamma   90.00
#
_symmetry.space_group_name_H-M   'P 1'
#
loop_
_entity.id
_entity.type
_entity.pdbx_description
1 polymer ?
#
loop_
_entity_poly.entity_id
_entity_poly.type
_entity_poly.pdbx_seq_one_letter_code
_entity_poly.pdbx_strand_id
1 'polypeptide(L)'
;VDQVKADITKSFQAQLDEANNKNKTLESQLYDSMIGGSFTGSKFITDKIAIPADLLQARFGQSFKVEEGKVVAYDGTGNKIYSRSKPGELASFDEALEFLVEQYPQKDHILKSSGNNGGGSRQSQHQAGQKTMKRDAFDSLDIAGKQNALKDGVTIVD
;
A
#
# COMPACT_ATOMS: atom_id res chain seq x y z
N VAL A 1 43.06 48.69 -4.17
CA VAL A 1 43.23 47.51 -3.30
C VAL A 1 41.90 47.04 -2.75
N ASP A 2 41.02 47.94 -2.34
CA ASP A 2 39.72 47.54 -1.73
C ASP A 2 38.74 46.96 -2.72
N GLN A 3 38.75 47.41 -3.96
CA GLN A 3 37.90 46.87 -5.03
C GLN A 3 38.26 45.44 -5.38
N VAL A 4 39.55 45.09 -5.45
CA VAL A 4 40.02 43.73 -5.71
C VAL A 4 39.62 42.78 -4.57
N LYS A 5 39.71 43.22 -3.31
CA LYS A 5 39.24 42.45 -2.16
C LYS A 5 37.73 42.22 -2.23
N ALA A 6 36.94 43.23 -2.59
CA ALA A 6 35.51 43.08 -2.70
C ALA A 6 35.13 42.10 -3.82
N ASP A 7 35.79 42.17 -4.97
CA ASP A 7 35.56 41.28 -6.10
C ASP A 7 35.91 39.84 -5.79
N ILE A 8 37.06 39.65 -5.09
CA ILE A 8 37.48 38.32 -4.64
C ILE A 8 36.48 37.74 -3.60
N THR A 9 36.06 38.56 -2.63
CA THR A 9 35.08 38.11 -1.62
C THR A 9 33.77 37.74 -2.27
N LYS A 10 33.28 38.53 -3.22
CA LYS A 10 32.07 38.25 -3.96
C LYS A 10 32.15 36.97 -4.80
N SER A 11 33.31 36.74 -5.44
CA SER A 11 33.57 35.53 -6.21
C SER A 11 33.58 34.28 -5.31
N PHE A 12 34.25 34.33 -4.16
CA PHE A 12 34.25 33.23 -3.21
C PHE A 12 32.89 32.98 -2.61
N GLN A 13 32.13 34.02 -2.29
CA GLN A 13 30.75 33.87 -1.81
C GLN A 13 29.88 33.19 -2.84
N ALA A 14 29.96 33.60 -4.11
CA ALA A 14 29.20 32.97 -5.20
C ALA A 14 29.56 31.47 -5.38
N GLN A 15 30.86 31.13 -5.31
CA GLN A 15 31.33 29.75 -5.38
C GLN A 15 30.83 28.90 -4.19
N LEU A 16 30.82 29.50 -3.00
CA LEU A 16 30.36 28.83 -1.78
C LEU A 16 28.86 28.60 -1.83
N ASP A 17 28.10 29.57 -2.31
CA ASP A 17 26.64 29.44 -2.49
C ASP A 17 26.30 28.39 -3.57
N GLU A 18 27.05 28.36 -4.68
CA GLU A 18 26.90 27.33 -5.73
C GLU A 18 27.22 25.94 -5.19
N ALA A 19 28.34 25.78 -4.47
CA ALA A 19 28.71 24.50 -3.86
C ALA A 19 27.67 24.02 -2.84
N ASN A 20 27.16 24.93 -2.00
CA ASN A 20 26.10 24.61 -1.04
C ASN A 20 24.79 24.20 -1.73
N ASN A 21 24.40 24.88 -2.82
CA ASN A 21 23.21 24.54 -3.57
C ASN A 21 23.37 23.18 -4.27
N LYS A 22 24.53 22.89 -4.85
CA LYS A 22 24.84 21.56 -5.42
C LYS A 22 24.77 20.46 -4.38
N ASN A 23 25.36 20.69 -3.21
CA ASN A 23 25.30 19.71 -2.12
C ASN A 23 23.86 19.42 -1.69
N LYS A 24 23.04 20.45 -1.47
CA LYS A 24 21.61 20.28 -1.15
C LYS A 24 20.85 19.50 -2.22
N THR A 25 21.14 19.79 -3.49
CA THR A 25 20.51 19.09 -4.59
C THR A 25 20.90 17.60 -4.63
N LEU A 26 22.21 17.32 -4.45
CA LEU A 26 22.72 15.94 -4.42
C LEU A 26 22.17 15.16 -3.21
N GLU A 27 22.10 15.79 -2.04
CA GLU A 27 21.49 15.20 -0.86
C GLU A 27 20.02 14.86 -1.10
N SER A 28 19.24 15.78 -1.69
CA SER A 28 17.85 15.53 -2.04
C SER A 28 17.70 14.38 -3.03
N GLN A 29 18.52 14.35 -4.07
CA GLN A 29 18.51 13.25 -5.06
C GLN A 29 18.88 11.90 -4.43
N LEU A 30 19.84 11.90 -3.52
CA LEU A 30 20.23 10.70 -2.78
C LEU A 30 19.08 10.21 -1.91
N TYR A 31 18.42 11.10 -1.19
CA TYR A 31 17.29 10.76 -0.35
C TYR A 31 16.12 10.20 -1.17
N ASP A 32 15.77 10.86 -2.26
CA ASP A 32 14.72 10.41 -3.17
C ASP A 32 15.04 9.04 -3.75
N SER A 33 16.30 8.81 -4.14
CA SER A 33 16.75 7.52 -4.66
C SER A 33 16.69 6.41 -3.60
N MET A 34 17.14 6.68 -2.37
CA MET A 34 17.14 5.68 -1.30
C MET A 34 15.71 5.33 -0.86
N ILE A 35 14.86 6.33 -0.66
CA ILE A 35 13.46 6.12 -0.28
C ILE A 35 12.71 5.45 -1.43
N GLY A 36 12.81 5.97 -2.65
CA GLY A 36 12.18 5.38 -3.83
C GLY A 36 12.64 3.95 -4.10
N GLY A 37 13.95 3.69 -3.95
CA GLY A 37 14.51 2.36 -4.06
C GLY A 37 13.96 1.38 -3.01
N SER A 38 13.74 1.86 -1.78
CA SER A 38 13.12 1.06 -0.72
C SER A 38 11.68 0.69 -1.04
N PHE A 39 10.89 1.63 -1.58
CA PHE A 39 9.52 1.33 -2.03
C PHE A 39 9.51 0.34 -3.18
N THR A 40 10.37 0.53 -4.18
CA THR A 40 10.42 -0.35 -5.37
C THR A 40 10.91 -1.76 -5.02
N GLY A 41 11.86 -1.89 -4.08
CA GLY A 41 12.45 -3.16 -3.67
C GLY A 41 11.72 -3.87 -2.53
N SER A 42 10.64 -3.31 -2.02
CA SER A 42 9.91 -3.86 -0.87
C SER A 42 9.18 -5.16 -1.21
N LYS A 43 9.46 -6.20 -0.43
CA LYS A 43 8.72 -7.47 -0.50
C LYS A 43 7.31 -7.31 0.05
N PHE A 44 7.12 -6.51 1.09
CA PHE A 44 5.80 -6.21 1.63
C PHE A 44 4.89 -5.63 0.56
N ILE A 45 5.39 -4.67 -0.25
CA ILE A 45 4.62 -4.08 -1.35
C ILE A 45 4.29 -5.15 -2.40
N THR A 46 5.29 -5.92 -2.82
CA THR A 46 5.09 -6.95 -3.85
C THR A 46 4.07 -8.01 -3.42
N ASP A 47 4.09 -8.42 -2.16
CA ASP A 47 3.29 -9.54 -1.68
C ASP A 47 1.91 -9.10 -1.16
N LYS A 48 1.82 -7.95 -0.50
CA LYS A 48 0.65 -7.54 0.29
C LYS A 48 -0.11 -6.35 -0.29
N ILE A 49 0.49 -5.54 -1.15
CA ILE A 49 -0.07 -4.28 -1.63
C ILE A 49 -0.69 -4.45 -3.02
N ALA A 50 -1.91 -3.92 -3.19
CA ALA A 50 -2.66 -3.99 -4.44
C ALA A 50 -2.40 -2.79 -5.37
N ILE A 51 -1.92 -1.68 -4.82
CA ILE A 51 -1.62 -0.46 -5.58
C ILE A 51 -0.14 -0.39 -5.98
N PRO A 52 0.21 0.35 -7.06
CA PRO A 52 1.60 0.57 -7.46
C PRO A 52 2.45 1.24 -6.39
N ALA A 53 3.76 0.93 -6.38
CA ALA A 53 4.71 1.42 -5.39
C ALA A 53 4.86 2.95 -5.39
N ASP A 54 4.74 3.59 -6.55
CA ASP A 54 4.80 5.05 -6.69
C ASP A 54 3.63 5.77 -6.00
N LEU A 55 2.42 5.21 -6.10
CA LEU A 55 1.26 5.75 -5.38
C LEU A 55 1.40 5.57 -3.87
N LEU A 56 1.95 4.44 -3.45
CA LEU A 56 2.23 4.18 -2.04
C LEU A 56 3.31 5.14 -1.51
N GLN A 57 4.37 5.37 -2.29
CA GLN A 57 5.42 6.35 -1.97
C GLN A 57 4.86 7.78 -1.88
N ALA A 58 3.98 8.18 -2.79
CA ALA A 58 3.34 9.50 -2.75
C ALA A 58 2.54 9.69 -1.44
N ARG A 59 1.95 8.63 -0.91
CA ARG A 59 1.15 8.67 0.33
C ARG A 59 2.00 8.59 1.59
N PHE A 60 2.94 7.67 1.63
CA PHE A 60 3.71 7.31 2.84
C PHE A 60 5.17 7.77 2.82
N GLY A 61 5.68 8.23 1.68
CA GLY A 61 7.09 8.60 1.53
C GLY A 61 7.55 9.68 2.53
N GLN A 62 6.67 10.59 2.91
CA GLN A 62 6.97 11.65 3.88
C GLN A 62 7.21 11.13 5.31
N SER A 63 6.75 9.92 5.62
CA SER A 63 7.01 9.27 6.89
C SER A 63 8.41 8.65 6.98
N PHE A 64 9.16 8.64 5.88
CA PHE A 64 10.51 8.10 5.82
C PHE A 64 11.53 9.21 5.64
N LYS A 65 12.63 9.12 6.37
CA LYS A 65 13.78 10.03 6.26
C LYS A 65 15.07 9.23 6.18
N VAL A 66 16.08 9.81 5.57
CA VAL A 66 17.42 9.21 5.57
C VAL A 66 18.24 9.83 6.70
N GLU A 67 18.67 9.00 7.63
CA GLU A 67 19.54 9.37 8.74
C GLU A 67 20.76 8.44 8.73
N GLU A 68 21.95 9.01 8.75
CA GLU A 68 23.21 8.26 8.75
C GLU A 68 23.28 7.17 7.67
N GLY A 69 22.76 7.48 6.47
CA GLY A 69 22.75 6.54 5.34
C GLY A 69 21.72 5.40 5.44
N LYS A 70 20.77 5.49 6.36
CA LYS A 70 19.71 4.52 6.55
C LYS A 70 18.34 5.17 6.41
N VAL A 71 17.39 4.44 5.86
CA VAL A 71 16.00 4.88 5.81
C VAL A 71 15.34 4.61 7.16
N VAL A 72 14.86 5.65 7.81
CA VAL A 72 14.21 5.62 9.11
C VAL A 72 12.77 6.08 8.95
N ALA A 73 11.84 5.36 9.55
CA ALA A 73 10.43 5.67 9.52
C ALA A 73 9.94 6.40 10.77
N TYR A 74 8.99 7.28 10.56
CA TYR A 74 8.33 8.06 11.60
C TYR A 74 6.83 7.85 11.57
N ASP A 75 6.22 7.79 12.73
CA ASP A 75 4.77 7.75 12.87
C ASP A 75 4.12 9.12 12.65
N GLY A 76 2.78 9.17 12.71
CA GLY A 76 2.03 10.41 12.54
C GLY A 76 2.25 11.45 13.64
N THR A 77 2.89 11.09 14.76
CA THR A 77 3.23 11.98 15.88
C THR A 77 4.68 12.45 15.84
N GLY A 78 5.48 11.97 14.87
CA GLY A 78 6.88 12.33 14.69
C GLY A 78 7.86 11.49 15.50
N ASN A 79 7.45 10.36 16.04
CA ASN A 79 8.33 9.40 16.72
C ASN A 79 8.85 8.37 15.75
N LYS A 80 10.09 7.90 16.00
CA LYS A 80 10.69 6.81 15.23
C LYS A 80 9.91 5.51 15.45
N ILE A 81 9.70 4.76 14.39
CA ILE A 81 9.05 3.45 14.47
C ILE A 81 10.10 2.39 14.80
N TYR A 82 9.87 1.70 15.91
CA TYR A 82 10.74 0.61 16.37
C TYR A 82 10.21 -0.74 15.94
N SER A 83 11.12 -1.70 15.77
CA SER A 83 10.79 -3.07 15.41
C SER A 83 9.96 -3.77 16.50
N ARG A 84 8.89 -4.43 16.07
CA ARG A 84 8.10 -5.29 16.95
C ARG A 84 8.77 -6.64 17.21
N SER A 85 9.59 -7.08 16.26
CA SER A 85 10.30 -8.37 16.33
C SER A 85 11.63 -8.27 17.07
N LYS A 86 12.25 -7.07 17.11
CA LYS A 86 13.55 -6.82 17.74
C LYS A 86 13.48 -5.61 18.64
N PRO A 87 13.14 -5.79 19.92
CA PRO A 87 13.04 -4.68 20.87
C PRO A 87 14.32 -3.85 20.95
N GLY A 88 14.18 -2.52 20.83
CA GLY A 88 15.30 -1.59 20.87
C GLY A 88 15.95 -1.26 19.52
N GLU A 89 15.63 -1.99 18.46
CA GLU A 89 16.06 -1.66 17.10
C GLU A 89 14.99 -0.88 16.35
N LEU A 90 15.41 -0.04 15.40
CA LEU A 90 14.49 0.62 14.48
C LEU A 90 13.85 -0.41 13.56
N ALA A 91 12.58 -0.19 13.23
CA ALA A 91 11.88 -1.04 12.28
C ALA A 91 12.56 -1.02 10.91
N SER A 92 12.60 -2.18 10.25
CA SER A 92 13.00 -2.24 8.85
C SER A 92 12.00 -1.48 7.99
N PHE A 93 12.37 -1.17 6.74
CA PHE A 93 11.47 -0.46 5.83
C PHE A 93 10.11 -1.17 5.69
N ASP A 94 10.13 -2.49 5.43
CA ASP A 94 8.91 -3.29 5.26
C ASP A 94 8.05 -3.33 6.53
N GLU A 95 8.67 -3.52 7.69
CA GLU A 95 7.97 -3.54 8.98
C GLU A 95 7.34 -2.18 9.32
N ALA A 96 8.07 -1.10 9.05
CA ALA A 96 7.58 0.24 9.28
C ALA A 96 6.45 0.61 8.31
N LEU A 97 6.55 0.21 7.04
CA LEU A 97 5.51 0.44 6.05
C LEU A 97 4.24 -0.35 6.39
N GLU A 98 4.39 -1.61 6.82
CA GLU A 98 3.26 -2.42 7.31
C GLU A 98 2.53 -1.72 8.47
N PHE A 99 3.28 -1.23 9.45
CA PHE A 99 2.73 -0.47 10.57
C PHE A 99 1.95 0.78 10.12
N LEU A 100 2.51 1.56 9.19
CA LEU A 100 1.86 2.77 8.66
C LEU A 100 0.58 2.43 7.86
N VAL A 101 0.63 1.37 7.07
CA VAL A 101 -0.54 0.89 6.31
C VAL A 101 -1.63 0.34 7.25
N GLU A 102 -1.26 -0.38 8.30
CA GLU A 102 -2.23 -0.88 9.30
C GLU A 102 -3.01 0.24 9.98
N GLN A 103 -2.37 1.38 10.22
CA GLN A 103 -3.00 2.56 10.81
C GLN A 103 -3.80 3.40 9.82
N TYR A 104 -3.67 3.13 8.53
CA TYR A 104 -4.36 3.89 7.51
C TYR A 104 -5.85 3.52 7.44
N PRO A 105 -6.78 4.50 7.53
CA PRO A 105 -8.21 4.22 7.59
C PRO A 105 -8.75 3.46 6.38
N GLN A 106 -8.14 3.64 5.21
CA GLN A 106 -8.54 3.00 3.95
C GLN A 106 -7.60 1.86 3.54
N LYS A 107 -6.97 1.20 4.51
CA LYS A 107 -6.02 0.10 4.27
C LYS A 107 -6.59 -1.02 3.40
N ASP A 108 -7.88 -1.32 3.51
CA ASP A 108 -8.53 -2.39 2.75
C ASP A 108 -8.54 -2.12 1.24
N HIS A 109 -8.45 -0.85 0.82
CA HIS A 109 -8.30 -0.48 -0.58
C HIS A 109 -6.85 -0.55 -1.07
N ILE A 110 -5.89 -0.61 -0.17
CA ILE A 110 -4.46 -0.65 -0.46
C ILE A 110 -3.94 -2.09 -0.43
N LEU A 111 -4.42 -2.89 0.53
CA LEU A 111 -4.02 -4.28 0.70
C LEU A 111 -4.64 -5.19 -0.35
N LYS A 112 -3.85 -6.15 -0.83
CA LYS A 112 -4.41 -7.26 -1.62
C LYS A 112 -5.42 -8.02 -0.77
N SER A 113 -6.56 -8.36 -1.34
CA SER A 113 -7.49 -9.27 -0.70
C SER A 113 -6.73 -10.57 -0.39
N SER A 114 -6.58 -10.89 0.88
CA SER A 114 -6.08 -12.20 1.27
C SER A 114 -7.09 -13.21 0.72
N GLY A 115 -6.68 -13.93 -0.33
CA GLY A 115 -7.52 -14.87 -1.06
C GLY A 115 -7.90 -16.10 -0.24
N ASN A 116 -8.49 -15.88 0.93
CA ASN A 116 -9.12 -16.90 1.75
C ASN A 116 -10.64 -16.66 1.85
N ASN A 117 -11.20 -15.97 0.85
CA ASN A 117 -12.63 -16.09 0.56
C ASN A 117 -12.76 -17.19 -0.49
N GLY A 118 -12.99 -18.38 0.00
CA GLY A 118 -13.55 -19.46 -0.77
C GLY A 118 -14.66 -18.92 -1.66
N GLY A 119 -14.65 -19.31 -2.93
CA GLY A 119 -15.53 -18.84 -3.97
C GLY A 119 -16.99 -18.75 -3.54
N GLY A 120 -17.40 -17.55 -3.22
CA GLY A 120 -18.77 -17.12 -3.20
C GLY A 120 -18.93 -16.14 -4.34
N SER A 121 -19.20 -16.64 -5.52
CA SER A 121 -19.72 -15.86 -6.62
C SER A 121 -20.95 -15.11 -6.11
N ARG A 122 -20.77 -13.86 -5.68
CA ARG A 122 -21.90 -12.93 -5.58
C ARG A 122 -22.20 -12.44 -6.98
N GLN A 123 -22.87 -13.27 -7.69
CA GLN A 123 -23.66 -12.83 -8.82
C GLN A 123 -24.84 -12.06 -8.25
N SER A 124 -24.62 -10.75 -8.04
CA SER A 124 -25.71 -9.81 -7.86
C SER A 124 -26.38 -9.64 -9.20
N GLN A 125 -27.31 -10.52 -9.49
CA GLN A 125 -28.38 -10.19 -10.39
C GLN A 125 -29.67 -10.26 -9.60
N HIS A 126 -30.11 -9.07 -9.22
CA HIS A 126 -31.53 -8.84 -9.03
C HIS A 126 -32.25 -9.14 -10.37
N GLN A 127 -32.74 -10.33 -10.44
CA GLN A 127 -33.91 -10.60 -11.24
C GLN A 127 -34.88 -11.37 -10.38
N ALA A 128 -36.00 -10.73 -10.14
CA ALA A 128 -37.10 -11.26 -9.38
C ALA A 128 -37.55 -12.60 -9.99
N GLY A 129 -37.56 -13.66 -9.15
CA GLY A 129 -38.68 -14.59 -9.23
C GLY A 129 -38.53 -15.80 -10.11
N GLN A 130 -37.36 -16.41 -10.36
CA GLN A 130 -37.34 -17.80 -10.79
C GLN A 130 -36.44 -18.62 -9.86
N LYS A 131 -37.07 -19.35 -8.96
CA LYS A 131 -36.41 -20.40 -8.19
C LYS A 131 -36.11 -21.55 -9.14
N THR A 132 -34.83 -21.89 -9.35
CA THR A 132 -34.40 -23.04 -10.14
C THR A 132 -33.93 -24.17 -9.23
N MET A 133 -34.23 -25.41 -9.57
CA MET A 133 -33.76 -26.60 -8.86
C MET A 133 -33.21 -27.60 -9.87
N LYS A 134 -32.12 -28.27 -9.56
CA LYS A 134 -31.58 -29.33 -10.41
C LYS A 134 -32.51 -30.53 -10.41
N ARG A 135 -32.62 -31.22 -11.55
CA ARG A 135 -33.45 -32.40 -11.74
C ARG A 135 -33.20 -33.49 -10.70
N ASP A 136 -31.94 -33.81 -10.44
CA ASP A 136 -31.57 -34.83 -9.44
C ASP A 136 -32.07 -34.48 -8.04
N ALA A 137 -32.01 -33.18 -7.67
CA ALA A 137 -32.52 -32.70 -6.39
C ALA A 137 -34.05 -32.74 -6.34
N PHE A 138 -34.74 -32.45 -7.44
CA PHE A 138 -36.17 -32.55 -7.53
C PHE A 138 -36.63 -34.02 -7.45
N ASP A 139 -35.95 -34.91 -8.14
CA ASP A 139 -36.31 -36.35 -8.17
C ASP A 139 -36.12 -37.04 -6.81
N SER A 140 -35.21 -36.54 -5.98
CA SER A 140 -34.97 -37.04 -4.62
C SER A 140 -36.01 -36.56 -3.59
N LEU A 141 -36.87 -35.60 -3.95
CA LEU A 141 -37.95 -35.14 -3.07
C LEU A 141 -39.08 -36.16 -2.99
N ASP A 142 -39.72 -36.21 -1.81
CA ASP A 142 -40.99 -36.93 -1.66
C ASP A 142 -42.14 -36.25 -2.43
N ILE A 143 -43.28 -36.91 -2.50
CA ILE A 143 -44.45 -36.44 -3.27
C ILE A 143 -44.91 -35.06 -2.79
N ALA A 144 -44.89 -34.80 -1.48
CA ALA A 144 -45.27 -33.51 -0.91
C ALA A 144 -44.25 -32.40 -1.25
N GLY A 145 -42.95 -32.73 -1.22
CA GLY A 145 -41.86 -31.82 -1.61
C GLY A 145 -41.91 -31.43 -3.09
N LYS A 146 -42.21 -32.40 -3.97
CA LYS A 146 -42.38 -32.15 -5.40
C LYS A 146 -43.59 -31.25 -5.69
N GLN A 147 -44.70 -31.46 -5.01
CA GLN A 147 -45.88 -30.59 -5.15
C GLN A 147 -45.63 -29.16 -4.66
N ASN A 148 -44.92 -29.00 -3.57
CA ASN A 148 -44.58 -27.68 -3.05
C ASN A 148 -43.63 -26.94 -3.98
N ALA A 149 -42.61 -27.61 -4.53
CA ALA A 149 -41.67 -27.01 -5.47
C ALA A 149 -42.42 -26.51 -6.77
N LEU A 150 -43.38 -27.31 -7.26
CA LEU A 150 -44.20 -26.90 -8.40
C LEU A 150 -45.15 -25.74 -8.08
N LYS A 151 -45.74 -25.69 -6.87
CA LYS A 151 -46.58 -24.58 -6.40
C LYS A 151 -45.75 -23.28 -6.23
N ASP A 152 -44.53 -23.38 -5.80
CA ASP A 152 -43.62 -22.24 -5.63
C ASP A 152 -42.98 -21.76 -6.95
N GLY A 153 -43.39 -22.35 -8.10
CA GLY A 153 -42.94 -21.97 -9.43
C GLY A 153 -41.44 -22.24 -9.68
N VAL A 154 -40.91 -23.30 -9.07
CA VAL A 154 -39.50 -23.70 -9.28
C VAL A 154 -39.33 -24.26 -10.67
N THR A 155 -38.38 -23.72 -11.43
CA THR A 155 -37.99 -24.25 -12.75
C THR A 155 -36.94 -25.31 -12.58
N ILE A 156 -37.16 -26.51 -13.10
CA ILE A 156 -36.22 -27.62 -13.08
C ILE A 156 -35.25 -27.43 -14.22
N VAL A 157 -33.94 -27.50 -13.88
CA VAL A 157 -32.80 -27.41 -14.80
C VAL A 157 -31.99 -28.68 -14.75
N ASP A 158 -31.47 -29.13 -15.90
CA ASP A 158 -30.60 -30.31 -16.02
C ASP A 158 -29.19 -30.06 -15.53
#